data_5b7f966ac6dec72d124503f0cdc95e15
#
_entry.id   5b7f966ac6dec72d124503f0cdc95e15
#
_cell.length_a   1.000
_cell.length_b   1.000
_cell.length_c   1.000
_cell.angle_alpha   90.00
_cell.angle_beta   90.00
_cell.angle_gamma   90.00
#
_symmetry.space_group_name_H-M   'P 1'
#
loop_
_entity.id
_entity.type
_entity.pdbx_description
1 polymer ?
#
loop_
_entity_poly.entity_id
_entity_poly.type
_entity_poly.pdbx_seq_one_letter_code
_entity_poly.pdbx_strand_id
1 'polypeptide(L)'
;MKKNKISKNWINRQKRDIYVRQSKVDGYRARSVYKLIEIDKKFKIFKNRMFILDIGAAPGSWSQYASKAIKNGKIISIDLKDMLPISNGTHI
;
A
#
# COMPACT_ATOMS: atom_id res chain seq x y z
N MET A 1 -2.90 4.48 -34.20
CA MET A 1 -1.78 5.44 -34.26
C MET A 1 -0.68 5.05 -33.30
N LYS A 2 0.48 4.79 -33.84
CA LYS A 2 1.66 4.34 -33.08
C LYS A 2 2.12 5.35 -32.04
N LYS A 3 1.91 6.63 -32.29
CA LYS A 3 2.30 7.74 -31.42
C LYS A 3 1.63 7.69 -30.06
N ASN A 4 0.36 7.27 -29.99
CA ASN A 4 -0.40 7.21 -28.75
C ASN A 4 0.08 6.11 -27.79
N LYS A 5 0.55 4.98 -28.34
CA LYS A 5 1.05 3.87 -27.53
C LYS A 5 2.33 4.23 -26.78
N ILE A 6 3.24 4.93 -27.47
CA ILE A 6 4.49 5.40 -26.88
C ILE A 6 4.22 6.44 -25.79
N SER A 7 3.29 7.37 -26.07
CA SER A 7 2.89 8.40 -25.12
C SER A 7 2.27 7.82 -23.85
N LYS A 8 1.44 6.77 -23.99
CA LYS A 8 0.86 6.07 -22.82
C LYS A 8 1.94 5.44 -21.94
N ASN A 9 2.90 4.75 -22.52
CA ASN A 9 3.98 4.13 -21.75
C ASN A 9 4.83 5.17 -21.02
N TRP A 10 5.09 6.29 -21.67
CA TRP A 10 5.82 7.40 -21.06
C TRP A 10 5.03 8.01 -19.89
N ILE A 11 3.74 8.29 -20.09
CA ILE A 11 2.87 8.84 -19.04
C ILE A 11 2.78 7.87 -17.85
N ASN A 12 2.63 6.57 -18.10
CA ASN A 12 2.56 5.58 -17.04
C ASN A 12 3.85 5.52 -16.22
N ARG A 13 5.01 5.63 -16.87
CA ARG A 13 6.30 5.72 -16.16
C ARG A 13 6.39 6.97 -15.32
N GLN A 14 5.97 8.11 -15.85
CA GLN A 14 5.96 9.38 -15.12
C GLN A 14 5.10 9.29 -13.86
N LYS A 15 3.89 8.74 -13.98
CA LYS A 15 3.00 8.55 -12.83
C LYS A 15 3.61 7.63 -11.78
N ARG A 16 4.21 6.52 -12.21
CA ARG A 16 4.87 5.58 -11.30
C ARG A 16 6.02 6.26 -10.54
N ASP A 17 6.83 7.04 -11.24
CA ASP A 17 7.97 7.73 -10.62
C ASP A 17 7.52 8.78 -9.61
N ILE A 18 6.42 9.48 -9.89
CA ILE A 18 5.81 10.42 -8.95
C ILE A 18 5.38 9.68 -7.67
N TYR A 19 4.69 8.56 -7.80
CA TYR A 19 4.24 7.78 -6.64
C TYR A 19 5.39 7.17 -5.84
N VAL A 20 6.46 6.74 -6.51
CA VAL A 20 7.67 6.28 -5.81
C VAL A 20 8.25 7.39 -4.95
N ARG A 21 8.40 8.59 -5.50
CA ARG A 21 8.90 9.74 -4.74
C ARG A 21 7.95 10.11 -3.61
N GLN A 22 6.66 10.14 -3.88
CA GLN A 22 5.65 10.47 -2.88
C GLN A 22 5.65 9.47 -1.73
N SER A 23 5.84 8.19 -2.02
CA SER A 23 5.89 7.17 -0.97
C SER A 23 7.05 7.40 -0.01
N LYS A 24 8.18 7.87 -0.50
CA LYS A 24 9.34 8.20 0.35
C LYS A 24 9.05 9.40 1.25
N VAL A 25 8.39 10.42 0.70
CA VAL A 25 7.98 11.60 1.47
C VAL A 25 6.99 11.23 2.56
N ASP A 26 6.01 10.38 2.24
CA ASP A 26 4.96 9.97 3.17
C ASP A 26 5.40 8.86 4.15
N GLY A 27 6.57 8.28 3.95
CA GLY A 27 7.11 7.24 4.81
C GLY A 27 6.55 5.85 4.53
N TYR A 28 5.99 5.61 3.35
CA TYR A 28 5.52 4.29 2.97
C TYR A 28 6.61 3.45 2.30
N ARG A 29 6.53 2.13 2.49
CA ARG A 29 7.54 1.19 1.97
C ARG A 29 7.45 0.94 0.48
N ALA A 30 6.28 1.23 -0.12
CA ALA A 30 6.08 1.05 -1.55
C ALA A 30 4.96 1.97 -2.07
N ARG A 31 5.02 2.28 -3.35
CA ARG A 31 4.01 3.10 -4.03
C ARG A 31 2.64 2.45 -4.13
N SER A 32 2.57 1.13 -4.01
CA SER A 32 1.31 0.39 -4.10
C SER A 32 0.29 0.80 -3.05
N VAL A 33 0.73 1.42 -1.96
CA VAL A 33 -0.16 1.91 -0.91
C VAL A 33 -1.19 2.91 -1.42
N TYR A 34 -0.86 3.70 -2.44
CA TYR A 34 -1.78 4.74 -2.95
C TYR A 34 -3.02 4.14 -3.59
N LYS A 35 -2.92 2.95 -4.17
CA LYS A 35 -4.08 2.23 -4.67
C LYS A 35 -5.01 1.84 -3.52
N LEU A 36 -4.46 1.38 -2.42
CA LEU A 36 -5.25 1.03 -1.24
C LEU A 36 -5.89 2.26 -0.61
N ILE A 37 -5.15 3.35 -0.49
CA ILE A 37 -5.68 4.62 0.03
C ILE A 37 -6.86 5.09 -0.81
N GLU A 38 -6.73 5.03 -2.13
CA GLU A 38 -7.80 5.41 -3.05
C GLU A 38 -9.05 4.54 -2.85
N ILE A 39 -8.86 3.23 -2.75
CA ILE A 39 -9.95 2.29 -2.52
C ILE A 39 -10.63 2.56 -1.17
N ASP A 40 -9.84 2.78 -0.12
CA ASP A 40 -10.38 3.05 1.21
C ASP A 40 -11.17 4.36 1.24
N LYS A 41 -10.67 5.42 0.60
CA LYS A 41 -11.38 6.69 0.51
C LYS A 41 -12.73 6.55 -0.20
N LYS A 42 -12.78 5.71 -1.23
CA LYS A 42 -13.99 5.52 -2.03
C LYS A 42 -15.00 4.63 -1.31
N PHE A 43 -14.55 3.53 -0.74
CA PHE A 43 -15.44 2.50 -0.20
C PHE A 43 -15.44 2.43 1.34
N LYS A 44 -14.58 3.15 2.01
CA LYS A 44 -14.47 3.19 3.48
C LYS A 44 -14.36 1.77 4.06
N ILE A 45 -13.39 1.02 3.56
CA ILE A 45 -13.25 -0.40 3.90
C ILE A 45 -12.65 -0.64 5.28
N PHE A 46 -11.79 0.26 5.77
CA PHE A 46 -11.18 0.10 7.09
C PHE A 46 -12.01 0.75 8.17
N LYS A 47 -12.29 -0.02 9.21
CA LYS A 47 -13.06 0.43 10.37
C LYS A 47 -12.34 0.01 11.64
N ASN A 48 -12.63 0.71 12.73
CA ASN A 48 -12.04 0.38 14.04
C ASN A 48 -12.40 -1.05 14.46
N ARG A 49 -11.50 -1.69 15.19
CA ARG A 49 -11.65 -3.05 15.72
C ARG A 49 -11.66 -4.16 14.67
N MET A 50 -11.27 -3.87 13.46
CA MET A 50 -11.12 -4.90 12.43
C MET A 50 -9.90 -5.78 12.69
N PHE A 51 -10.01 -7.03 12.29
CA PHE A 51 -8.87 -7.92 12.14
C PHE A 51 -8.60 -8.10 10.66
N ILE A 52 -7.38 -7.80 10.24
CA ILE A 52 -7.01 -7.79 8.83
C ILE A 52 -5.89 -8.80 8.60
N LEU A 53 -6.05 -9.58 7.55
CA LEU A 53 -5.02 -10.49 7.07
C LEU A 53 -4.48 -9.93 5.75
N ASP A 54 -3.19 -9.58 5.73
CA ASP A 54 -2.51 -9.07 4.54
C ASP A 54 -1.62 -10.17 3.98
N ILE A 55 -2.09 -10.81 2.92
CA ILE A 55 -1.40 -11.92 2.25
C ILE A 55 -0.52 -11.37 1.15
N GLY A 56 0.75 -11.79 1.12
CA GLY A 56 1.73 -11.22 0.20
C GLY A 56 2.13 -9.81 0.62
N ALA A 57 2.32 -9.59 1.92
CA ALA A 57 2.40 -8.26 2.52
C ALA A 57 3.68 -7.50 2.21
N ALA A 58 4.80 -8.18 1.96
CA ALA A 58 6.09 -7.51 1.78
C ALA A 58 6.06 -6.51 0.59
N PRO A 59 6.69 -5.34 0.70
CA PRO A 59 7.47 -4.84 1.84
C PRO A 59 6.67 -4.30 3.02
N GLY A 60 5.35 -4.22 2.92
CA GLY A 60 4.48 -3.90 4.03
C GLY A 60 3.75 -2.56 3.95
N SER A 61 3.69 -1.92 2.78
CA SER A 61 3.04 -0.60 2.65
C SER A 61 1.53 -0.66 2.89
N TRP A 62 0.86 -1.73 2.49
CA TRP A 62 -0.57 -1.90 2.75
C TRP A 62 -0.84 -2.11 4.23
N SER A 63 -0.05 -2.96 4.89
CA SER A 63 -0.14 -3.15 6.34
C SER A 63 0.17 -1.86 7.10
N GLN A 64 1.13 -1.06 6.62
CA GLN A 64 1.40 0.26 7.22
C GLN A 64 0.17 1.16 7.21
N TYR A 65 -0.49 1.28 6.07
CA TYR A 65 -1.69 2.11 5.96
C TYR A 65 -2.82 1.55 6.80
N ALA A 66 -3.08 0.25 6.70
CA ALA A 66 -4.16 -0.39 7.43
C ALA A 66 -3.98 -0.24 8.95
N SER A 67 -2.75 -0.35 9.46
CA SER A 67 -2.47 -0.20 10.88
C SER A 67 -2.79 1.20 11.41
N LYS A 68 -2.67 2.21 10.56
CA LYS A 68 -3.03 3.59 10.90
C LYS A 68 -4.52 3.86 10.75
N ALA A 69 -5.17 3.17 9.81
CA ALA A 69 -6.58 3.38 9.50
C ALA A 69 -7.53 2.72 10.50
N ILE A 70 -7.08 1.69 11.21
CA ILE A 70 -7.89 1.00 12.20
C ILE A 70 -7.38 1.28 13.61
N LYS A 71 -8.31 1.40 14.56
CA LYS A 71 -8.00 1.53 15.99
C LYS A 71 -8.49 0.31 16.73
N ASN A 72 -7.71 -0.17 17.70
CA ASN A 72 -8.07 -1.31 18.54
C ASN A 72 -8.36 -2.59 17.74
N GLY A 73 -7.70 -2.75 16.60
CA GLY A 73 -7.75 -3.93 15.77
C GLY A 73 -6.39 -4.61 15.67
N LYS A 74 -6.31 -5.59 14.79
CA LYS A 74 -5.06 -6.31 14.54
C LYS A 74 -4.83 -6.51 13.05
N ILE A 75 -3.56 -6.49 12.67
CA ILE A 75 -3.14 -6.81 11.32
C ILE A 75 -2.14 -7.95 11.39
N ILE A 76 -2.40 -8.99 10.63
CA ILE A 76 -1.47 -10.10 10.44
C ILE A 76 -0.96 -10.03 9.02
N SER A 77 0.35 -9.87 8.88
CA SER A 77 1.01 -9.75 7.57
C SER A 77 1.72 -11.07 7.27
N ILE A 78 1.43 -11.65 6.11
CA ILE A 78 1.99 -12.94 5.68
C ILE A 78 2.71 -12.74 4.36
N ASP A 79 3.98 -13.17 4.30
CA ASP A 79 4.74 -13.22 3.06
C ASP A 79 5.88 -14.22 3.21
N LEU A 80 6.27 -14.83 2.09
CA LEU A 80 7.46 -15.69 2.04
C LEU A 80 8.75 -14.87 2.16
N LYS A 81 8.69 -13.59 1.85
CA LYS A 81 9.81 -12.65 2.01
C LYS A 81 9.78 -12.04 3.39
N ASP A 82 10.97 -11.81 3.95
CA ASP A 82 11.09 -11.06 5.17
C ASP A 82 10.68 -9.61 4.97
N MET A 83 10.15 -9.00 6.00
CA MET A 83 9.80 -7.59 6.01
C MET A 83 10.04 -7.02 7.40
N LEU A 84 10.29 -5.71 7.45
CA LEU A 84 10.42 -5.00 8.72
C LEU A 84 9.09 -5.02 9.47
N PRO A 85 9.13 -5.09 10.81
CA PRO A 85 7.90 -5.08 11.61
C PRO A 85 7.00 -3.88 11.31
N ILE A 86 5.71 -4.11 11.44
CA ILE A 86 4.67 -3.08 11.34
C ILE A 86 4.20 -2.76 12.76
N SER A 87 4.10 -1.46 13.07
CA SER A 87 3.48 -1.04 14.33
C SER A 87 2.06 -1.58 14.42
N ASN A 88 1.71 -2.19 15.56
CA ASN A 88 0.39 -2.80 15.78
C ASN A 88 0.09 -3.99 14.87
N GLY A 89 1.10 -4.57 14.24
CA GLY A 89 0.94 -5.72 13.36
C GLY A 89 1.74 -6.92 13.82
N THR A 90 1.37 -8.08 13.32
CA THR A 90 2.10 -9.32 13.48
C THR A 90 2.52 -9.83 12.11
N HIS A 91 3.81 -10.18 11.96
CA HIS A 91 4.35 -10.78 10.74
C HIS A 91 4.57 -12.27 10.94
N ILE A 92 4.09 -13.02 9.97
CA ILE A 92 4.29 -14.48 9.93
C ILE A 92 5.10 -14.86 8.69
#